data_b6f53553eaab341650e7e27be05336d1
#
_entry.id   b6f53553eaab341650e7e27be05336d1
#
_cell.length_a   1.000
_cell.length_b   1.000
_cell.length_c   1.000
_cell.angle_alpha   90.00
_cell.angle_beta   90.00
_cell.angle_gamma   90.00
#
_symmetry.space_group_name_H-M   'P 1'
#
loop_
_entity.id
_entity.type
_entity.pdbx_description
1 polymer ?
#
loop_
_entity_poly.entity_id
_entity_poly.type
_entity_poly.pdbx_seq_one_letter_code
_entity_poly.pdbx_strand_id
1 'polypeptide(L)'
;LKRINGINVQYDQGEARFGQVRGTSADLSSVTINGNRLPSAEGDTRNVQLDLIPADMVQTIEVNKVVTSDMDGDAIGGSINLVTKSTPYKRMFSATAGTGYNWISQKAQLNLGFTYGDRFFNDKLGMMVAISYQNAPSGSDDVEFEYDVNKKGEVVMVEAQKRQYYVTRERQSYSLAFDYDINPNHRLTLQGIYNRRHDWENRYRVTYK
;
A
#
# COMPACT_ATOMS: atom_id res chain seq x y z
N LEU A 1 6.81 1.43 -7.60
CA LEU A 1 7.80 2.14 -6.77
C LEU A 1 9.22 1.63 -6.99
N LYS A 2 9.48 0.34 -6.91
CA LYS A 2 10.84 -0.25 -7.05
C LYS A 2 11.61 0.14 -8.32
N ARG A 3 10.92 0.59 -9.39
CA ARG A 3 11.56 1.03 -10.65
C ARG A 3 11.93 2.52 -10.66
N ILE A 4 11.62 3.26 -9.59
CA ILE A 4 11.95 4.68 -9.47
C ILE A 4 13.31 4.81 -8.80
N ASN A 5 14.24 5.52 -9.43
CA ASN A 5 15.58 5.72 -8.90
C ASN A 5 15.53 6.41 -7.52
N GLY A 6 16.27 5.86 -6.55
CA GLY A 6 16.32 6.36 -5.17
C GLY A 6 15.11 6.00 -4.32
N ILE A 7 14.25 5.09 -4.80
CA ILE A 7 13.19 4.48 -4.01
C ILE A 7 13.53 3.02 -3.77
N ASN A 8 13.50 2.64 -2.52
CA ASN A 8 13.53 1.24 -2.10
C ASN A 8 12.18 0.85 -1.51
N VAL A 9 11.92 -0.44 -1.44
CA VAL A 9 10.70 -0.97 -0.86
C VAL A 9 11.07 -2.07 0.11
N GLN A 10 10.65 -1.92 1.33
CA GLN A 10 10.80 -2.96 2.35
C GLN A 10 9.67 -3.98 2.17
N TYR A 11 10.07 -5.24 2.12
CA TYR A 11 9.15 -6.36 1.99
C TYR A 11 8.87 -6.97 3.36
N ASP A 12 7.62 -7.34 3.56
CA ASP A 12 7.18 -8.11 4.70
C ASP A 12 6.28 -9.26 4.21
N GLN A 13 6.59 -10.49 4.62
CA GLN A 13 5.91 -11.71 4.20
C GLN A 13 5.71 -11.83 2.67
N GLY A 14 6.71 -11.38 1.89
CA GLY A 14 6.69 -11.44 0.43
C GLY A 14 5.97 -10.28 -0.27
N GLU A 15 5.36 -9.35 0.47
CA GLU A 15 4.68 -8.18 -0.08
C GLU A 15 5.51 -6.90 0.13
N ALA A 16 5.44 -6.00 -0.85
CA ALA A 16 6.04 -4.67 -0.80
C ALA A 16 5.21 -3.76 0.12
N ARG A 17 5.65 -3.58 1.35
CA ARG A 17 4.85 -2.96 2.40
C ARG A 17 5.18 -1.50 2.66
N PHE A 18 6.46 -1.16 2.80
CA PHE A 18 6.87 0.19 3.14
C PHE A 18 7.79 0.80 2.07
N GLY A 19 7.53 2.05 1.72
CA GLY A 19 8.37 2.81 0.81
C GLY A 19 9.48 3.55 1.57
N GLN A 20 10.69 3.48 1.04
CA GLN A 20 11.86 4.18 1.56
C GLN A 20 12.40 5.10 0.49
N VAL A 21 12.58 6.37 0.83
CA VAL A 21 13.15 7.36 -0.07
C VAL A 21 14.62 7.58 0.28
N ARG A 22 15.51 7.50 -0.72
CA ARG A 22 16.95 7.77 -0.58
C ARG A 22 17.68 6.89 0.44
N GLY A 23 17.17 5.68 0.70
CA GLY A 23 17.75 4.75 1.67
C GLY A 23 17.54 5.12 3.14
N THR A 24 16.69 6.12 3.42
CA THR A 24 16.29 6.44 4.80
C THR A 24 15.28 5.42 5.31
N SER A 25 15.11 5.34 6.63
CA SER A 25 14.08 4.49 7.23
C SER A 25 12.69 4.91 6.76
N ALA A 26 11.75 3.96 6.67
CA ALA A 26 10.40 4.21 6.16
C ALA A 26 9.61 5.21 7.01
N ASP A 27 9.89 5.29 8.31
CA ASP A 27 9.30 6.25 9.25
C ASP A 27 9.73 7.71 9.03
N LEU A 28 10.80 7.93 8.25
CA LEU A 28 11.27 9.23 7.82
C LEU A 28 10.73 9.65 6.44
N SER A 29 9.86 8.85 5.85
CA SER A 29 9.24 9.11 4.56
C SER A 29 7.74 9.36 4.73
N SER A 30 7.22 10.46 4.21
CA SER A 30 5.78 10.75 4.22
C SER A 30 5.10 10.04 3.06
N VAL A 31 3.93 9.45 3.33
CA VAL A 31 3.07 8.89 2.29
C VAL A 31 1.72 9.58 2.32
N THR A 32 1.32 10.10 1.16
CA THR A 32 0.06 10.82 0.99
C THR A 32 -0.77 10.19 -0.12
N ILE A 33 -2.07 10.43 -0.10
CA ILE A 33 -3.00 10.13 -1.17
C ILE A 33 -3.68 11.42 -1.62
N ASN A 34 -3.53 11.79 -2.87
CA ASN A 34 -4.01 13.07 -3.40
C ASN A 34 -3.60 14.27 -2.53
N GLY A 35 -2.36 14.25 -1.99
CA GLY A 35 -1.85 15.27 -1.09
C GLY A 35 -2.29 15.16 0.37
N ASN A 36 -3.24 14.29 0.70
CA ASN A 36 -3.69 14.09 2.07
C ASN A 36 -2.87 12.98 2.75
N ARG A 37 -2.44 13.23 3.98
CA ARG A 37 -1.66 12.26 4.76
C ARG A 37 -2.47 11.02 5.08
N LEU A 38 -1.86 9.87 4.89
CA LEU A 38 -2.42 8.58 5.30
C LEU A 38 -1.95 8.25 6.72
N PRO A 39 -2.86 7.83 7.61
CA PRO A 39 -2.45 7.27 8.90
C PRO A 39 -1.82 5.89 8.71
N SER A 40 -0.91 5.51 9.62
CA SER A 40 -0.46 4.13 9.72
C SER A 40 -1.61 3.23 10.17
N ALA A 41 -1.68 2.01 9.65
CA ALA A 41 -2.59 0.99 10.15
C ALA A 41 -2.04 0.26 11.39
N GLU A 42 -0.80 0.54 11.79
CA GLU A 42 -0.15 0.00 12.99
C GLU A 42 -0.04 1.09 14.06
N GLY A 43 -0.36 0.75 15.30
CA GLY A 43 -0.55 1.74 16.37
C GLY A 43 0.71 2.51 16.77
N ASP A 44 1.88 1.89 16.69
CA ASP A 44 3.11 2.44 17.25
C ASP A 44 4.13 2.89 16.19
N THR A 45 3.73 2.93 14.92
CA THR A 45 4.62 3.32 13.83
C THR A 45 4.02 4.42 12.96
N ARG A 46 4.89 5.24 12.35
CA ARG A 46 4.50 6.23 11.33
C ARG A 46 4.50 5.66 9.92
N ASN A 47 4.95 4.42 9.77
CA ASN A 47 5.09 3.78 8.48
C ASN A 47 3.74 3.53 7.84
N VAL A 48 3.50 4.11 6.69
CA VAL A 48 2.27 3.87 5.93
C VAL A 48 2.44 2.65 5.04
N GLN A 49 1.55 1.71 5.20
CA GLN A 49 1.54 0.49 4.39
C GLN A 49 1.02 0.78 2.98
N LEU A 50 1.89 0.67 1.98
CA LEU A 50 1.56 0.88 0.58
C LEU A 50 0.65 -0.21 0.01
N ASP A 51 0.67 -1.38 0.62
CA ASP A 51 -0.16 -2.54 0.25
C ASP A 51 -1.65 -2.39 0.60
N LEU A 52 -2.02 -1.33 1.34
CA LEU A 52 -3.42 -0.99 1.59
C LEU A 52 -4.12 -0.41 0.36
N ILE A 53 -3.36 0.13 -0.60
CA ILE A 53 -3.93 0.83 -1.75
C ILE A 53 -3.71 -0.01 -3.00
N PRO A 54 -4.80 -0.52 -3.62
CA PRO A 54 -4.70 -1.29 -4.84
C PRO A 54 -4.11 -0.48 -5.99
N ALA A 55 -3.21 -1.10 -6.75
CA ALA A 55 -2.57 -0.46 -7.89
C ALA A 55 -3.58 0.02 -8.95
N ASP A 56 -4.71 -0.66 -9.07
CA ASP A 56 -5.78 -0.32 -10.02
C ASP A 56 -6.46 1.03 -9.72
N MET A 57 -6.35 1.53 -8.50
CA MET A 57 -6.88 2.83 -8.10
C MET A 57 -5.88 3.97 -8.31
N VAL A 58 -4.59 3.65 -8.44
CA VAL A 58 -3.52 4.64 -8.58
C VAL A 58 -3.34 4.98 -10.07
N GLN A 59 -3.33 6.26 -10.38
CA GLN A 59 -3.01 6.77 -11.71
C GLN A 59 -1.53 7.09 -11.83
N THR A 60 -0.98 7.78 -10.83
CA THR A 60 0.41 8.25 -10.84
C THR A 60 1.00 8.16 -9.44
N ILE A 61 2.29 7.93 -9.36
CA ILE A 61 3.06 8.01 -8.12
C ILE A 61 4.04 9.16 -8.27
N GLU A 62 3.88 10.17 -7.44
CA GLU A 62 4.77 11.31 -7.36
C GLU A 62 5.75 11.10 -6.21
N VAL A 63 7.02 11.31 -6.46
CA VAL A 63 8.06 11.16 -5.45
C VAL A 63 8.86 12.45 -5.36
N ASN A 64 8.80 13.08 -4.21
CA ASN A 64 9.61 14.25 -3.88
C ASN A 64 10.78 13.81 -2.99
N LYS A 65 11.99 13.93 -3.53
CA LYS A 65 13.23 13.56 -2.83
C LYS A 65 13.81 14.73 -2.02
N VAL A 66 13.30 15.92 -2.25
CA VAL A 66 13.72 17.14 -1.53
C VAL A 66 12.49 17.65 -0.80
N VAL A 67 12.64 17.89 0.49
CA VAL A 67 11.57 18.43 1.34
C VAL A 67 11.50 19.93 1.08
N THR A 68 10.30 20.42 0.77
CA THR A 68 9.97 21.83 0.64
C THR A 68 9.20 22.31 1.88
N SER A 69 9.12 23.61 2.10
CA SER A 69 8.52 24.21 3.31
C SER A 69 7.01 23.95 3.46
N ASP A 70 6.35 23.52 2.40
CA ASP A 70 4.93 23.16 2.36
C ASP A 70 4.67 21.67 2.68
N MET A 71 5.74 20.87 2.83
CA MET A 71 5.64 19.45 3.19
C MET A 71 5.70 19.24 4.69
N ASP A 72 5.25 18.05 5.12
CA ASP A 72 5.36 17.63 6.52
C ASP A 72 6.83 17.65 6.97
N GLY A 73 7.10 18.29 8.10
CA GLY A 73 8.46 18.43 8.64
C GLY A 73 9.10 17.11 9.08
N ASP A 74 8.35 16.04 9.17
CA ASP A 74 8.82 14.68 9.48
C ASP A 74 9.19 13.87 8.22
N ALA A 75 8.95 14.41 7.01
CA ALA A 75 9.31 13.79 5.74
C ALA A 75 10.79 13.97 5.36
N ILE A 76 11.71 13.77 6.31
CA ILE A 76 13.16 14.02 6.14
C ILE A 76 13.76 13.25 4.96
N GLY A 77 13.33 12.02 4.75
CA GLY A 77 13.76 11.17 3.62
C GLY A 77 13.18 11.62 2.29
N GLY A 78 11.98 12.21 2.31
CA GLY A 78 11.19 12.60 1.15
C GLY A 78 9.73 12.19 1.28
N SER A 79 8.94 12.46 0.23
CA SER A 79 7.52 12.11 0.22
C SER A 79 7.12 11.28 -1.00
N ILE A 80 6.14 10.41 -0.81
CA ILE A 80 5.50 9.59 -1.85
C ILE A 80 4.02 9.97 -1.87
N ASN A 81 3.56 10.57 -2.96
CA ASN A 81 2.15 10.89 -3.16
C ASN A 81 1.52 9.92 -4.16
N LEU A 82 0.50 9.20 -3.72
CA LEU A 82 -0.28 8.31 -4.55
C LEU A 82 -1.45 9.10 -5.13
N VAL A 83 -1.38 9.44 -6.40
CA VAL A 83 -2.46 10.15 -7.09
C VAL A 83 -3.45 9.13 -7.62
N THR A 84 -4.69 9.19 -7.16
CA THR A 84 -5.74 8.29 -7.62
C THR A 84 -6.31 8.72 -8.97
N LYS A 85 -6.97 7.79 -9.65
CA LYS A 85 -7.66 8.07 -10.90
C LYS A 85 -8.71 9.14 -10.68
N SER A 86 -8.62 10.22 -11.46
CA SER A 86 -9.61 11.29 -11.51
C SER A 86 -10.68 10.99 -12.55
N THR A 87 -11.73 11.80 -12.58
CA THR A 87 -12.79 11.73 -13.57
C THR A 87 -12.23 11.90 -14.99
N PRO A 88 -12.53 11.00 -15.92
CA PRO A 88 -11.96 11.03 -17.26
C PRO A 88 -12.68 12.04 -18.16
N TYR A 89 -11.99 12.50 -19.20
CA TYR A 89 -12.61 13.31 -20.25
C TYR A 89 -13.42 12.48 -21.25
N LYS A 90 -13.14 11.19 -21.37
CA LYS A 90 -13.85 10.24 -22.25
C LYS A 90 -14.24 9.02 -21.42
N ARG A 91 -15.33 8.38 -21.84
CA ARG A 91 -15.77 7.13 -21.22
C ARG A 91 -14.60 6.16 -21.08
N MET A 92 -14.40 5.68 -19.88
CA MET A 92 -13.40 4.68 -19.53
C MET A 92 -14.06 3.51 -18.84
N PHE A 93 -13.69 2.30 -19.27
CA PHE A 93 -14.11 1.04 -18.67
C PHE A 93 -12.91 0.12 -18.58
N SER A 94 -12.73 -0.48 -17.42
CA SER A 94 -11.73 -1.52 -17.24
C SER A 94 -12.26 -2.57 -16.26
N ALA A 95 -12.09 -3.83 -16.62
CA ALA A 95 -12.38 -4.95 -15.73
C ALA A 95 -11.18 -5.88 -15.73
N THR A 96 -10.73 -6.29 -14.56
CA THR A 96 -9.60 -7.18 -14.34
C THR A 96 -10.07 -8.38 -13.54
N ALA A 97 -9.72 -9.58 -13.98
CA ALA A 97 -9.90 -10.82 -13.22
C ALA A 97 -8.58 -11.58 -13.28
N GLY A 98 -8.02 -11.89 -12.14
CA GLY A 98 -6.78 -12.62 -12.01
C GLY A 98 -6.91 -13.73 -10.97
N THR A 99 -6.26 -14.84 -11.22
CA THR A 99 -6.14 -15.95 -10.27
C THR A 99 -4.70 -16.41 -10.18
N GLY A 100 -4.33 -16.99 -9.06
CA GLY A 100 -3.03 -17.58 -8.83
C GLY A 100 -3.15 -18.76 -7.87
N TYR A 101 -2.04 -19.45 -7.66
CA TYR A 101 -1.96 -20.52 -6.68
C TYR A 101 -0.70 -20.38 -5.85
N ASN A 102 -0.84 -20.37 -4.54
CA ASN A 102 0.29 -20.33 -3.63
C ASN A 102 0.62 -21.75 -3.18
N TRP A 103 1.80 -22.24 -3.53
CA TRP A 103 2.25 -23.61 -3.28
C TRP A 103 2.52 -23.90 -1.80
N ILE A 104 2.94 -22.88 -1.03
CA ILE A 104 3.23 -23.05 0.40
C ILE A 104 1.92 -23.20 1.19
N SER A 105 0.97 -22.29 0.95
CA SER A 105 -0.36 -22.37 1.60
C SER A 105 -1.31 -23.37 0.95
N GLN A 106 -0.99 -23.88 -0.25
CA GLN A 106 -1.81 -24.78 -1.06
C GLN A 106 -3.21 -24.24 -1.32
N LYS A 107 -3.33 -22.93 -1.56
CA LYS A 107 -4.61 -22.24 -1.78
C LYS A 107 -4.58 -21.40 -3.04
N ALA A 108 -5.75 -21.27 -3.68
CA ALA A 108 -5.94 -20.36 -4.81
C ALA A 108 -6.05 -18.90 -4.33
N GLN A 109 -5.54 -18.00 -5.14
CA GLN A 109 -5.64 -16.56 -4.96
C GLN A 109 -6.65 -15.99 -5.95
N LEU A 110 -7.32 -14.91 -5.58
CA LEU A 110 -8.28 -14.21 -6.44
C LEU A 110 -8.03 -12.71 -6.39
N ASN A 111 -8.01 -12.08 -7.56
CA ASN A 111 -7.91 -10.65 -7.72
C ASN A 111 -8.96 -10.18 -8.73
N LEU A 112 -9.84 -9.27 -8.32
CA LEU A 112 -10.88 -8.68 -9.15
C LEU A 112 -10.76 -7.16 -9.10
N GLY A 113 -10.84 -6.52 -10.25
CA GLY A 113 -10.82 -5.07 -10.38
C GLY A 113 -11.89 -4.60 -11.34
N PHE A 114 -12.54 -3.49 -11.01
CA PHE A 114 -13.51 -2.83 -11.86
C PHE A 114 -13.27 -1.33 -11.80
N THR A 115 -13.26 -0.68 -12.95
CA THR A 115 -13.16 0.77 -13.05
C THR A 115 -14.10 1.25 -14.14
N TYR A 116 -14.92 2.25 -13.81
CA TYR A 116 -15.79 2.93 -14.76
C TYR A 116 -15.71 4.42 -14.53
N GLY A 117 -15.62 5.17 -15.62
CA GLY A 117 -15.67 6.62 -15.58
C GLY A 117 -16.31 7.17 -16.84
N ASP A 118 -17.09 8.22 -16.67
CA ASP A 118 -17.80 8.90 -17.76
C ASP A 118 -18.12 10.35 -17.38
N ARG A 119 -18.57 11.11 -18.37
CA ARG A 119 -19.09 12.47 -18.17
C ARG A 119 -20.54 12.53 -18.61
N PHE A 120 -21.33 13.30 -17.87
CA PHE A 120 -22.77 13.46 -18.02
C PHE A 120 -23.14 14.92 -18.10
N PHE A 121 -24.37 15.23 -18.55
CA PHE A 121 -24.93 16.58 -18.63
C PHE A 121 -24.09 17.55 -19.48
N ASN A 122 -23.78 17.17 -20.71
CA ASN A 122 -22.93 17.93 -21.62
C ASN A 122 -21.54 18.19 -21.00
N ASP A 123 -20.91 17.13 -20.50
CA ASP A 123 -19.59 17.13 -19.87
C ASP A 123 -19.45 17.92 -18.55
N LYS A 124 -20.56 18.42 -18.00
CA LYS A 124 -20.52 19.17 -16.74
C LYS A 124 -20.29 18.33 -15.51
N LEU A 125 -20.76 17.08 -15.50
CA LEU A 125 -20.58 16.15 -14.38
C LEU A 125 -19.67 15.02 -14.80
N GLY A 126 -18.49 14.95 -14.21
CA GLY A 126 -17.60 13.78 -14.30
C GLY A 126 -17.84 12.84 -13.14
N MET A 127 -17.80 11.54 -13.40
CA MET A 127 -17.86 10.48 -12.39
C MET A 127 -16.80 9.43 -12.66
N MET A 128 -16.17 8.93 -11.59
CA MET A 128 -15.25 7.83 -11.62
C MET A 128 -15.52 6.90 -10.44
N VAL A 129 -15.66 5.62 -10.73
CA VAL A 129 -15.81 4.55 -9.72
C VAL A 129 -14.72 3.52 -9.97
N ALA A 130 -14.01 3.14 -8.92
CA ALA A 130 -13.11 2.00 -8.96
C ALA A 130 -13.38 1.08 -7.76
N ILE A 131 -13.42 -0.22 -8.03
CA ILE A 131 -13.65 -1.28 -7.05
C ILE A 131 -12.54 -2.30 -7.22
N SER A 132 -11.94 -2.74 -6.12
CA SER A 132 -10.95 -3.81 -6.11
C SER A 132 -11.25 -4.80 -4.99
N TYR A 133 -11.16 -6.06 -5.31
CA TYR A 133 -11.24 -7.17 -4.37
C TYR A 133 -10.04 -8.08 -4.55
N GLN A 134 -9.36 -8.40 -3.48
CA GLN A 134 -8.25 -9.33 -3.47
C GLN A 134 -8.38 -10.30 -2.30
N ASN A 135 -8.22 -11.59 -2.60
CA ASN A 135 -8.03 -12.65 -1.60
C ASN A 135 -6.69 -13.34 -1.90
N ALA A 136 -5.72 -13.15 -1.02
CA ALA A 136 -4.34 -13.57 -1.23
C ALA A 136 -3.86 -14.46 -0.07
N PRO A 137 -4.21 -15.77 -0.08
CA PRO A 137 -3.56 -16.72 0.81
C PRO A 137 -2.08 -16.87 0.44
N SER A 138 -1.23 -16.81 1.44
CA SER A 138 0.22 -16.92 1.32
C SER A 138 0.79 -17.79 2.45
N GLY A 139 2.05 -18.17 2.33
CA GLY A 139 2.80 -18.84 3.37
C GLY A 139 4.27 -18.47 3.25
N SER A 140 4.98 -18.49 4.36
CA SER A 140 6.43 -18.32 4.40
C SER A 140 7.06 -19.17 5.49
N ASP A 141 8.28 -19.63 5.21
CA ASP A 141 9.16 -20.22 6.18
C ASP A 141 10.23 -19.21 6.53
N ASP A 142 10.55 -19.10 7.81
CA ASP A 142 11.47 -18.08 8.34
C ASP A 142 12.32 -18.67 9.48
N VAL A 143 13.55 -18.20 9.58
CA VAL A 143 14.48 -18.51 10.68
C VAL A 143 14.99 -17.20 11.25
N GLU A 144 14.82 -17.01 12.54
CA GLU A 144 15.28 -15.83 13.26
C GLU A 144 16.28 -16.25 14.34
N PHE A 145 17.35 -15.47 14.45
CA PHE A 145 18.36 -15.66 15.49
C PHE A 145 18.41 -14.40 16.37
N GLU A 146 18.32 -14.60 17.66
CA GLU A 146 18.56 -13.56 18.66
C GLU A 146 19.97 -13.67 19.20
N TYR A 147 20.65 -12.53 19.32
CA TYR A 147 22.01 -12.43 19.83
C TYR A 147 22.02 -11.50 21.04
N ASP A 148 22.85 -11.84 22.02
CA ASP A 148 23.10 -11.01 23.19
C ASP A 148 24.61 -10.99 23.52
N VAL A 149 25.02 -10.05 24.36
CA VAL A 149 26.39 -9.91 24.78
C VAL A 149 26.55 -10.62 26.13
N ASN A 150 27.39 -11.64 26.18
CA ASN A 150 27.68 -12.38 27.43
C ASN A 150 28.52 -11.54 28.41
N LYS A 151 28.71 -12.03 29.64
CA LYS A 151 29.49 -11.35 30.70
C LYS A 151 30.96 -11.10 30.33
N LYS A 152 31.48 -11.74 29.28
CA LYS A 152 32.84 -11.56 28.78
C LYS A 152 32.91 -10.52 27.64
N GLY A 153 31.79 -9.92 27.24
CA GLY A 153 31.71 -8.97 26.11
C GLY A 153 31.66 -9.66 24.75
N GLU A 154 31.40 -10.95 24.66
CA GLU A 154 31.29 -11.70 23.41
C GLU A 154 29.84 -11.77 22.95
N VAL A 155 29.59 -11.57 21.64
CA VAL A 155 28.27 -11.76 21.04
C VAL A 155 27.98 -13.26 20.92
N VAL A 156 26.91 -13.70 21.56
CA VAL A 156 26.46 -15.09 21.54
C VAL A 156 25.03 -15.18 21.06
N MET A 157 24.73 -16.26 20.36
CA MET A 157 23.35 -16.56 19.99
C MET A 157 22.63 -17.11 21.22
N VAL A 158 21.56 -16.45 21.64
CA VAL A 158 20.77 -16.83 22.83
C VAL A 158 19.47 -17.54 22.45
N GLU A 159 18.96 -17.30 21.23
CA GLU A 159 17.77 -17.97 20.77
C GLU A 159 17.81 -18.19 19.25
N ALA A 160 17.33 -19.35 18.81
CA ALA A 160 17.07 -19.65 17.41
C ALA A 160 15.62 -20.07 17.25
N GLN A 161 14.88 -19.42 16.36
CA GLN A 161 13.49 -19.72 16.08
C GLN A 161 13.33 -20.18 14.64
N LYS A 162 12.69 -21.33 14.45
CA LYS A 162 12.17 -21.76 13.14
C LYS A 162 10.68 -21.49 13.13
N ARG A 163 10.22 -20.68 12.19
CA ARG A 163 8.84 -20.24 12.10
C ARG A 163 8.24 -20.58 10.74
N GLN A 164 6.96 -20.91 10.75
CA GLN A 164 6.17 -21.14 9.56
C GLN A 164 4.88 -20.33 9.67
N TYR A 165 4.60 -19.51 8.67
CA TYR A 165 3.44 -18.62 8.61
C TYR A 165 2.49 -19.08 7.51
N TYR A 166 1.20 -19.04 7.83
CA TYR A 166 0.12 -19.13 6.88
C TYR A 166 -0.76 -17.90 7.05
N VAL A 167 -0.80 -17.07 6.05
CA VAL A 167 -1.53 -15.79 6.06
C VAL A 167 -2.56 -15.79 4.97
N THR A 168 -3.78 -15.36 5.27
CA THR A 168 -4.80 -15.06 4.27
C THR A 168 -5.15 -13.60 4.40
N ARG A 169 -4.88 -12.82 3.36
CA ARG A 169 -5.20 -11.39 3.28
C ARG A 169 -6.36 -11.18 2.35
N GLU A 170 -7.42 -10.61 2.90
CA GLU A 170 -8.56 -10.11 2.13
C GLU A 170 -8.51 -8.59 2.12
N ARG A 171 -8.56 -8.02 0.91
CA ARG A 171 -8.59 -6.56 0.71
C ARG A 171 -9.78 -6.21 -0.15
N GLN A 172 -10.51 -5.20 0.30
CA GLN A 172 -11.61 -4.61 -0.43
C GLN A 172 -11.38 -3.10 -0.48
N SER A 173 -11.45 -2.52 -1.66
CA SER A 173 -11.23 -1.11 -1.85
C SER A 173 -12.24 -0.53 -2.81
N TYR A 174 -12.78 0.62 -2.43
CA TYR A 174 -13.77 1.36 -3.19
C TYR A 174 -13.28 2.80 -3.31
N SER A 175 -13.25 3.32 -4.53
CA SER A 175 -12.91 4.71 -4.80
C SER A 175 -14.01 5.35 -5.63
N LEU A 176 -14.37 6.57 -5.25
CA LEU A 176 -15.37 7.38 -5.92
C LEU A 176 -14.82 8.78 -6.11
N ALA A 177 -14.90 9.30 -7.32
CA ALA A 177 -14.57 10.68 -7.60
C ALA A 177 -15.66 11.31 -8.46
N PHE A 178 -16.02 12.54 -8.12
CA PHE A 178 -16.93 13.40 -8.87
C PHE A 178 -16.28 14.74 -9.10
N ASP A 179 -16.53 15.32 -10.25
CA ASP A 179 -16.35 16.74 -10.50
C ASP A 179 -17.59 17.33 -11.17
N TYR A 180 -17.96 18.53 -10.76
CA TYR A 180 -19.09 19.25 -11.34
C TYR A 180 -18.72 20.67 -11.67
N ASP A 181 -18.80 21.00 -12.96
CA ASP A 181 -18.58 22.35 -13.48
C ASP A 181 -19.84 23.18 -13.31
N ILE A 182 -19.90 23.97 -12.24
CA ILE A 182 -21.04 24.85 -11.93
C ILE A 182 -21.13 25.98 -13.01
N ASN A 183 -19.97 26.54 -13.32
CA ASN A 183 -19.76 27.53 -14.36
C ASN A 183 -18.28 27.54 -14.79
N PRO A 184 -17.87 28.32 -15.83
CA PRO A 184 -16.46 28.30 -16.29
C PRO A 184 -15.41 28.63 -15.24
N ASN A 185 -15.80 29.32 -14.15
CA ASN A 185 -14.88 29.77 -13.10
C ASN A 185 -14.98 28.94 -11.83
N HIS A 186 -15.98 28.05 -11.70
CA HIS A 186 -16.21 27.28 -10.46
C HIS A 186 -16.44 25.81 -10.76
N ARG A 187 -15.57 24.98 -10.19
CA ARG A 187 -15.68 23.52 -10.21
C ARG A 187 -15.73 22.99 -8.78
N LEU A 188 -16.67 22.11 -8.52
CA LEU A 188 -16.75 21.33 -7.29
C LEU A 188 -16.15 19.96 -7.54
N THR A 189 -15.23 19.52 -6.68
CA THR A 189 -14.64 18.19 -6.74
C THR A 189 -14.85 17.45 -5.41
N LEU A 190 -15.30 16.20 -5.49
CA LEU A 190 -15.47 15.32 -4.35
C LEU A 190 -14.77 14.01 -4.63
N GLN A 191 -13.94 13.56 -3.69
CA GLN A 191 -13.28 12.26 -3.75
C GLN A 191 -13.45 11.52 -2.43
N GLY A 192 -13.69 10.22 -2.52
CA GLY A 192 -13.78 9.34 -1.37
C GLY A 192 -13.13 8.00 -1.66
N ILE A 193 -12.43 7.45 -0.65
CA ILE A 193 -11.82 6.13 -0.70
C ILE A 193 -12.19 5.40 0.57
N TYR A 194 -12.63 4.16 0.41
CA TYR A 194 -12.85 3.23 1.50
C TYR A 194 -12.03 1.98 1.28
N ASN A 195 -11.18 1.63 2.24
CA ASN A 195 -10.37 0.42 2.24
C ASN A 195 -10.70 -0.43 3.44
N ARG A 196 -10.92 -1.71 3.21
CA ARG A 196 -11.04 -2.73 4.24
C ARG A 196 -9.98 -3.79 4.00
N ARG A 197 -9.19 -4.05 5.05
CA ARG A 197 -8.24 -5.16 5.09
C ARG A 197 -8.61 -6.09 6.23
N HIS A 198 -8.55 -7.38 5.96
CA HIS A 198 -8.74 -8.42 6.93
C HIS A 198 -7.64 -9.47 6.74
N ASP A 199 -6.85 -9.68 7.77
CA ASP A 199 -5.76 -10.65 7.79
C ASP A 199 -6.06 -11.76 8.79
N TRP A 200 -5.91 -13.00 8.34
CA TRP A 200 -5.86 -14.18 9.20
C TRP A 200 -4.46 -14.74 9.15
N GLU A 201 -3.83 -14.89 10.31
CA GLU A 201 -2.48 -15.42 10.41
C GLU A 201 -2.43 -16.59 11.40
N ASN A 202 -1.85 -17.70 10.95
CA ASN A 202 -1.43 -18.81 11.80
C ASN A 202 0.08 -18.92 11.76
N ARG A 203 0.72 -18.91 12.94
CA ARG A 203 2.16 -19.05 13.09
C ARG A 203 2.48 -20.27 13.91
N TYR A 204 3.28 -21.15 13.33
CA TYR A 204 3.90 -22.27 14.04
C TYR A 204 5.37 -21.93 14.32
N ARG A 205 5.83 -22.12 15.55
CA ARG A 205 7.18 -21.75 15.98
C ARG A 205 7.81 -22.85 16.82
N VAL A 206 9.05 -23.21 16.49
CA VAL A 206 9.93 -24.00 17.34
C VAL A 206 11.08 -23.09 17.79
N THR A 207 11.29 -23.01 19.10
CA THR A 207 12.31 -22.15 19.71
C THR A 207 13.35 -23.03 20.37
N TYR A 208 14.63 -22.75 20.08
CA TYR A 208 15.81 -23.35 20.73
C TYR A 208 16.50 -22.27 21.55
N LYS A 209 16.79 -22.58 22.83
CA LYS A 209 17.44 -21.66 23.77
C LYS A 209 18.73 -22.31 24.30
#